data_bb41f22195b5e35883794376a36e58e8
#
_entry.id   bb41f22195b5e35883794376a36e58e8
#
_cell.length_a   1.000
_cell.length_b   1.000
_cell.length_c   1.000
_cell.angle_alpha   90.00
_cell.angle_beta   90.00
_cell.angle_gamma   90.00
#
_symmetry.space_group_name_H-M   'P 1'
#
loop_
_entity.id
_entity.type
_entity.pdbx_description
1 polymer ?
#
loop_
_entity_poly.entity_id
_entity_poly.type
_entity_poly.pdbx_seq_one_letter_code
_entity_poly.pdbx_strand_id
1 'polypeptide(L)'
;MVRKRWAGLVKRAYCPGCWQKNFIREQLFSVVLIALVVAVLDAFTYNRGVVKVAADMLFLVLINYPVIAAHELAHTAAGNALGVRVFRVIIGNGKMLFSRRFSGIDWEVRLWPFGGGTVMASPPQPGSSARFFGAVLAGPVMHGVLIGAAVMLQVFLLILQGWFRFNAVDLLHWTSLFLFLNIALLVQNLLPVKSGMASGQHGTDGFQMLHLLFQKPEEAVNRNQAYYALEAMDASARNDAAAALRWLEQGLALQPQQPSLRILQGNAFIKLKRFAEARSVYAALLSSEEAKQPYLKHLLYNNLAYTDLLIRDPEMLPEADRYSSEAFRQIGWEPAIIGTRGAVLVEMGRLEEGIGLLKDAMRKHPDDFGKASDTYHLALAEKRRGNEAESRRYLELTRKYDPNFYLLDTPLTELPAA
;
A
#
# COMPACT_ATOMS: atom_id res chain seq x y z
N MET A 1 5.27 11.77 11.76
CA MET A 1 6.58 11.09 11.86
C MET A 1 7.47 11.53 10.71
N VAL A 2 8.56 12.20 10.99
CA VAL A 2 9.50 12.63 9.97
C VAL A 2 10.39 11.43 9.64
N ARG A 3 10.32 10.91 8.41
CA ARG A 3 11.18 9.79 7.99
C ARG A 3 12.58 10.29 7.69
N LYS A 4 13.58 9.73 8.35
CA LYS A 4 15.00 9.99 8.06
C LYS A 4 15.47 8.98 7.01
N ARG A 5 15.97 9.45 5.88
CA ARG A 5 16.57 8.61 4.83
C ARG A 5 17.89 9.21 4.37
N TRP A 6 18.77 8.34 3.92
CA TRP A 6 19.98 8.77 3.21
C TRP A 6 19.58 9.35 1.84
N ALA A 7 19.89 10.60 1.62
CA ALA A 7 19.83 11.26 0.32
C ALA A 7 21.26 11.65 -0.04
N GLY A 8 21.91 10.80 -0.82
CA GLY A 8 23.34 10.84 -1.00
C GLY A 8 24.07 10.50 0.33
N LEU A 9 25.07 11.30 0.71
CA LEU A 9 25.87 11.11 1.93
C LEU A 9 25.21 11.68 3.22
N VAL A 10 24.02 12.28 3.13
CA VAL A 10 23.40 12.98 4.26
C VAL A 10 22.01 12.39 4.60
N LYS A 11 21.79 12.08 5.89
CA LYS A 11 20.48 11.68 6.42
C LYS A 11 19.55 12.88 6.46
N ARG A 12 18.54 12.93 5.58
CA ARG A 12 17.51 13.98 5.56
C ARG A 12 16.17 13.45 6.07
N ALA A 13 15.42 14.33 6.71
CA ALA A 13 14.09 14.06 7.23
C ALA A 13 13.04 14.62 6.26
N TYR A 14 12.06 13.80 5.85
CA TYR A 14 11.03 14.19 4.89
C TYR A 14 9.63 14.01 5.47
N CYS A 15 8.73 14.94 5.16
CA CYS A 15 7.30 14.74 5.29
C CYS A 15 6.81 13.74 4.21
N PRO A 16 5.63 13.06 4.38
CA PRO A 16 5.11 12.12 3.38
C PRO A 16 5.00 12.69 1.97
N GLY A 17 4.48 13.92 1.81
CA GLY A 17 4.36 14.58 0.51
C GLY A 17 5.72 15.00 -0.10
N CYS A 18 6.67 15.44 0.74
CA CYS A 18 8.05 15.71 0.29
C CYS A 18 8.77 14.42 -0.10
N TRP A 19 8.49 13.31 0.59
CA TRP A 19 9.03 12.01 0.27
C TRP A 19 8.57 11.52 -1.11
N GLN A 20 7.27 11.64 -1.41
CA GLN A 20 6.73 11.24 -2.71
C GLN A 20 7.33 12.04 -3.86
N LYS A 21 7.49 13.37 -3.71
CA LYS A 21 8.15 14.22 -4.71
C LYS A 21 9.62 13.85 -4.90
N ASN A 22 10.35 13.57 -3.82
CA ASN A 22 11.74 13.17 -3.91
C ASN A 22 11.93 11.74 -4.44
N PHE A 23 11.00 10.83 -4.14
CA PHE A 23 10.99 9.49 -4.72
C PHE A 23 10.85 9.54 -6.25
N ILE A 24 9.89 10.33 -6.78
CA ILE A 24 9.74 10.53 -8.23
C ILE A 24 11.02 11.13 -8.83
N ARG A 25 11.62 12.10 -8.16
CA ARG A 25 12.88 12.72 -8.61
C ARG A 25 14.05 11.73 -8.62
N GLU A 26 14.17 10.87 -7.59
CA GLU A 26 15.20 9.82 -7.54
C GLU A 26 14.98 8.75 -8.62
N GLN A 27 13.73 8.38 -8.91
CA GLN A 27 13.41 7.46 -10.00
C GLN A 27 13.71 8.09 -11.37
N LEU A 28 13.33 9.34 -11.58
CA LEU A 28 13.67 10.08 -12.79
C LEU A 28 15.19 10.21 -12.95
N PHE A 29 15.92 10.48 -11.87
CA PHE A 29 17.38 10.54 -11.90
C PHE A 29 17.99 9.18 -12.28
N SER A 30 17.47 8.07 -11.73
CA SER A 30 17.94 6.73 -12.09
C SER A 30 17.66 6.40 -13.56
N VAL A 31 16.48 6.76 -14.08
CA VAL A 31 16.14 6.59 -15.49
C VAL A 31 17.04 7.42 -16.38
N VAL A 32 17.26 8.69 -16.03
CA VAL A 32 18.15 9.59 -16.78
C VAL A 32 19.60 9.08 -16.73
N LEU A 33 20.06 8.57 -15.58
CA LEU A 33 21.40 8.01 -15.46
C LEU A 33 21.55 6.73 -16.30
N ILE A 34 20.58 5.83 -16.28
CA ILE A 34 20.57 4.62 -17.14
C ILE A 34 20.54 5.04 -18.60
N ALA A 35 19.71 6.02 -18.97
CA ALA A 35 19.62 6.57 -20.31
C ALA A 35 20.97 7.15 -20.75
N LEU A 36 21.65 7.91 -19.88
CA LEU A 36 22.96 8.49 -20.15
C LEU A 36 24.03 7.40 -20.33
N VAL A 37 24.04 6.38 -19.46
CA VAL A 37 24.99 5.25 -19.56
C VAL A 37 24.78 4.49 -20.86
N VAL A 38 23.53 4.18 -21.22
CA VAL A 38 23.21 3.49 -22.49
C VAL A 38 23.58 4.37 -23.69
N ALA A 39 23.27 5.68 -23.66
CA ALA A 39 23.63 6.61 -24.71
C ALA A 39 25.14 6.74 -24.88
N VAL A 40 25.89 6.78 -23.77
CA VAL A 40 27.35 6.81 -23.78
C VAL A 40 27.93 5.51 -24.33
N LEU A 41 27.45 4.36 -23.86
CA LEU A 41 27.90 3.06 -24.37
C LEU A 41 27.59 2.90 -25.85
N ASP A 42 26.39 3.32 -26.30
CA ASP A 42 26.01 3.27 -27.72
C ASP A 42 26.83 4.23 -28.61
N ALA A 43 27.09 5.43 -28.12
CA ALA A 43 27.97 6.39 -28.82
C ALA A 43 29.41 5.87 -29.02
N PHE A 44 29.94 5.16 -28.01
CA PHE A 44 31.28 4.59 -28.06
C PHE A 44 31.40 3.29 -28.86
N THR A 45 30.32 2.46 -28.86
CA THR A 45 30.38 1.14 -29.47
C THR A 45 29.81 1.08 -30.88
N TYR A 46 28.77 1.87 -31.22
CA TYR A 46 28.01 1.71 -32.45
C TYR A 46 27.82 2.99 -33.28
N ASN A 47 28.22 4.16 -32.78
CA ASN A 47 28.02 5.46 -33.44
C ASN A 47 26.59 5.67 -33.99
N ARG A 48 25.58 5.24 -33.18
CA ARG A 48 24.17 5.30 -33.55
C ARG A 48 23.61 6.70 -33.31
N GLY A 49 22.75 7.18 -34.21
CA GLY A 49 22.14 8.51 -34.08
C GLY A 49 21.12 8.57 -32.91
N VAL A 50 20.80 9.78 -32.47
CA VAL A 50 19.89 10.09 -31.35
C VAL A 50 18.54 9.34 -31.43
N VAL A 51 18.02 9.11 -32.65
CA VAL A 51 16.74 8.40 -32.87
C VAL A 51 16.81 6.94 -32.39
N LYS A 52 17.93 6.25 -32.63
CA LYS A 52 18.09 4.84 -32.20
C LYS A 52 18.23 4.76 -30.69
N VAL A 53 18.97 5.66 -30.06
CA VAL A 53 19.06 5.75 -28.61
C VAL A 53 17.68 5.99 -27.97
N ALA A 54 16.87 6.88 -28.55
CA ALA A 54 15.52 7.13 -28.09
C ALA A 54 14.60 5.89 -28.23
N ALA A 55 14.77 5.13 -29.33
CA ALA A 55 14.04 3.89 -29.53
C ALA A 55 14.43 2.80 -28.49
N ASP A 56 15.73 2.66 -28.19
CA ASP A 56 16.23 1.73 -27.18
C ASP A 56 15.71 2.09 -25.78
N MET A 57 15.66 3.38 -25.45
CA MET A 57 15.08 3.87 -24.20
C MET A 57 13.58 3.53 -24.11
N LEU A 58 12.85 3.81 -25.19
CA LEU A 58 11.43 3.49 -25.26
C LEU A 58 11.19 1.97 -25.12
N PHE A 59 12.01 1.17 -25.83
CA PHE A 59 11.96 -0.28 -25.70
C PHE A 59 12.17 -0.74 -24.25
N LEU A 60 13.24 -0.25 -23.58
CA LEU A 60 13.52 -0.61 -22.18
C LEU A 60 12.38 -0.22 -21.23
N VAL A 61 11.77 0.95 -21.42
CA VAL A 61 10.61 1.37 -20.61
C VAL A 61 9.40 0.47 -20.87
N LEU A 62 9.10 0.19 -22.12
CA LEU A 62 7.91 -0.62 -22.49
C LEU A 62 8.07 -2.08 -22.07
N ILE A 63 9.25 -2.68 -22.32
CA ILE A 63 9.50 -4.10 -22.00
C ILE A 63 9.60 -4.35 -20.49
N ASN A 64 9.86 -3.32 -19.70
CA ASN A 64 9.95 -3.47 -18.26
C ASN A 64 8.59 -3.83 -17.62
N TYR A 65 7.45 -3.41 -18.20
CA TYR A 65 6.13 -3.84 -17.72
C TYR A 65 5.93 -5.37 -17.77
N PRO A 66 6.07 -6.05 -18.93
CA PRO A 66 5.93 -7.49 -18.95
C PRO A 66 7.01 -8.23 -18.16
N VAL A 67 8.22 -7.70 -18.05
CA VAL A 67 9.28 -8.29 -17.23
C VAL A 67 8.91 -8.26 -15.74
N ILE A 68 8.47 -7.12 -15.22
CA ILE A 68 7.99 -7.00 -13.84
C ILE A 68 6.74 -7.87 -13.64
N ALA A 69 5.80 -7.86 -14.59
CA ALA A 69 4.62 -8.71 -14.51
C ALA A 69 4.99 -10.20 -14.42
N ALA A 70 5.94 -10.67 -15.21
CA ALA A 70 6.43 -12.04 -15.16
C ALA A 70 7.06 -12.38 -13.80
N HIS A 71 7.85 -11.47 -13.24
CA HIS A 71 8.46 -11.59 -11.91
C HIS A 71 7.38 -11.72 -10.81
N GLU A 72 6.40 -10.81 -10.77
CA GLU A 72 5.32 -10.85 -9.77
C GLU A 72 4.38 -12.05 -9.96
N LEU A 73 4.15 -12.46 -11.21
CA LEU A 73 3.40 -13.68 -11.52
C LEU A 73 4.12 -14.94 -11.03
N ALA A 74 5.45 -14.98 -11.09
CA ALA A 74 6.23 -16.09 -10.57
C ALA A 74 6.07 -16.23 -9.04
N HIS A 75 6.13 -15.11 -8.28
CA HIS A 75 5.81 -15.10 -6.86
C HIS A 75 4.39 -15.62 -6.61
N THR A 76 3.43 -15.16 -7.41
CA THR A 76 2.01 -15.53 -7.28
C THR A 76 1.80 -17.02 -7.55
N ALA A 77 2.37 -17.55 -8.64
CA ALA A 77 2.25 -18.95 -9.01
C ALA A 77 2.91 -19.88 -7.98
N ALA A 78 4.13 -19.56 -7.58
CA ALA A 78 4.85 -20.32 -6.55
C ALA A 78 4.16 -20.21 -5.19
N GLY A 79 3.68 -19.01 -4.82
CA GLY A 79 2.91 -18.80 -3.60
C GLY A 79 1.70 -19.71 -3.55
N ASN A 80 0.86 -19.70 -4.57
CA ASN A 80 -0.31 -20.55 -4.65
C ASN A 80 0.05 -22.05 -4.62
N ALA A 81 1.08 -22.47 -5.37
CA ALA A 81 1.52 -23.86 -5.39
C ALA A 81 2.07 -24.35 -4.04
N LEU A 82 2.70 -23.47 -3.27
CA LEU A 82 3.29 -23.77 -1.96
C LEU A 82 2.32 -23.51 -0.79
N GLY A 83 1.06 -23.12 -1.06
CA GLY A 83 0.06 -22.80 -0.03
C GLY A 83 0.35 -21.50 0.72
N VAL A 84 1.09 -20.57 0.11
CA VAL A 84 1.26 -19.19 0.57
C VAL A 84 0.12 -18.36 0.01
N ARG A 85 -0.62 -17.66 0.88
CA ARG A 85 -1.74 -16.82 0.46
C ARG A 85 -1.23 -15.53 -0.19
N VAL A 86 -1.65 -15.28 -1.41
CA VAL A 86 -1.41 -14.04 -2.14
C VAL A 86 -2.65 -13.15 -2.02
N PHE A 87 -2.47 -11.91 -1.58
CA PHE A 87 -3.54 -10.93 -1.37
C PHE A 87 -3.57 -9.87 -2.47
N ARG A 88 -2.40 -9.40 -2.89
CA ARG A 88 -2.29 -8.31 -3.88
C ARG A 88 -1.05 -8.45 -4.72
N VAL A 89 -1.19 -8.13 -6.01
CA VAL A 89 -0.09 -8.03 -6.99
C VAL A 89 -0.07 -6.62 -7.56
N ILE A 90 1.07 -5.96 -7.46
CA ILE A 90 1.27 -4.58 -7.91
C ILE A 90 2.32 -4.59 -9.01
N ILE A 91 1.97 -4.11 -10.19
CA ILE A 91 2.87 -3.98 -11.34
C ILE A 91 3.14 -2.50 -11.57
N GLY A 92 4.37 -2.07 -11.37
CA GLY A 92 4.78 -0.68 -11.51
C GLY A 92 4.59 0.16 -10.24
N ASN A 93 4.89 1.45 -10.36
CA ASN A 93 4.85 2.44 -9.28
C ASN A 93 4.06 3.69 -9.67
N GLY A 94 3.79 4.56 -8.70
CA GLY A 94 3.12 5.84 -8.91
C GLY A 94 1.60 5.76 -8.93
N LYS A 95 0.95 6.54 -9.80
CA LYS A 95 -0.51 6.61 -9.90
C LYS A 95 -1.08 5.27 -10.37
N MET A 96 -2.11 4.78 -9.69
CA MET A 96 -2.86 3.60 -10.10
C MET A 96 -3.61 3.90 -11.40
N LEU A 97 -3.40 3.06 -12.42
CA LEU A 97 -4.09 3.12 -13.71
C LEU A 97 -5.26 2.15 -13.75
N PHE A 98 -5.07 0.97 -13.17
CA PHE A 98 -6.04 -0.11 -13.19
C PHE A 98 -5.96 -0.90 -11.89
N SER A 99 -7.13 -1.26 -11.35
CA SER A 99 -7.25 -2.18 -10.23
C SER A 99 -8.44 -3.09 -10.46
N ARG A 100 -8.25 -4.39 -10.30
CA ARG A 100 -9.32 -5.39 -10.40
C ARG A 100 -9.03 -6.57 -9.50
N ARG A 101 -10.07 -7.04 -8.81
CA ARG A 101 -10.01 -8.29 -8.07
C ARG A 101 -10.31 -9.48 -8.99
N PHE A 102 -9.38 -10.43 -9.03
CA PHE A 102 -9.53 -11.67 -9.78
C PHE A 102 -8.97 -12.85 -8.97
N SER A 103 -9.73 -13.94 -8.89
CA SER A 103 -9.35 -15.15 -8.12
C SER A 103 -8.96 -14.87 -6.65
N GLY A 104 -9.62 -13.89 -6.02
CA GLY A 104 -9.34 -13.51 -4.63
C GLY A 104 -8.06 -12.69 -4.43
N ILE A 105 -7.41 -12.23 -5.49
CA ILE A 105 -6.20 -11.41 -5.50
C ILE A 105 -6.54 -10.04 -6.07
N ASP A 106 -6.07 -8.98 -5.44
CA ASP A 106 -6.18 -7.62 -5.96
C ASP A 106 -5.02 -7.34 -6.92
N TRP A 107 -5.33 -7.11 -8.18
CA TRP A 107 -4.38 -6.79 -9.23
C TRP A 107 -4.34 -5.28 -9.46
N GLU A 108 -3.15 -4.68 -9.35
CA GLU A 108 -2.94 -3.26 -9.56
C GLU A 108 -1.88 -3.03 -10.64
N VAL A 109 -2.20 -2.19 -11.63
CA VAL A 109 -1.22 -1.68 -12.60
C VAL A 109 -1.05 -0.18 -12.38
N ARG A 110 0.20 0.27 -12.31
CA ARG A 110 0.56 1.65 -12.00
C ARG A 110 1.36 2.28 -13.12
N LEU A 111 1.38 3.62 -13.15
CA LEU A 111 1.85 4.43 -14.28
C LEU A 111 3.33 4.20 -14.66
N TRP A 112 4.19 3.96 -13.68
CA TRP A 112 5.63 3.86 -13.93
C TRP A 112 6.08 2.40 -13.89
N PRO A 113 6.69 1.85 -14.95
CA PRO A 113 7.12 0.45 -15.02
C PRO A 113 8.42 0.19 -14.27
N PHE A 114 8.56 0.71 -13.06
CA PHE A 114 9.76 0.56 -12.25
C PHE A 114 9.39 -0.04 -10.90
N GLY A 115 9.69 -1.33 -10.75
CA GLY A 115 9.36 -2.10 -9.57
C GLY A 115 7.90 -2.58 -9.55
N GLY A 116 7.63 -3.42 -8.60
CA GLY A 116 6.33 -4.05 -8.34
C GLY A 116 6.32 -4.58 -6.92
N GLY A 117 5.40 -5.50 -6.64
CA GLY A 117 5.38 -6.19 -5.37
C GLY A 117 4.19 -7.10 -5.22
N THR A 118 4.45 -8.28 -4.69
CA THR A 118 3.43 -9.26 -4.33
C THR A 118 3.25 -9.27 -2.82
N VAL A 119 2.06 -8.87 -2.35
CA VAL A 119 1.67 -8.95 -0.93
C VAL A 119 1.19 -10.36 -0.66
N MET A 120 1.98 -11.11 0.09
CA MET A 120 1.67 -12.49 0.42
C MET A 120 2.03 -12.81 1.87
N ALA A 121 1.37 -13.80 2.45
CA ALA A 121 1.68 -14.33 3.77
C ALA A 121 1.44 -15.83 3.81
N SER A 122 2.24 -16.52 4.60
CA SER A 122 2.10 -17.96 4.81
C SER A 122 1.21 -18.23 6.02
N PRO A 123 0.20 -19.11 5.92
CA PRO A 123 -0.53 -19.58 7.09
C PRO A 123 0.43 -20.12 8.16
N PRO A 124 0.12 -19.95 9.45
CA PRO A 124 0.97 -20.40 10.55
C PRO A 124 0.93 -21.93 10.67
N GLN A 125 1.79 -22.61 9.93
CA GLN A 125 1.90 -24.05 9.87
C GLN A 125 3.37 -24.47 9.90
N PRO A 126 3.71 -25.72 10.31
CA PRO A 126 5.07 -26.22 10.18
C PRO A 126 5.59 -26.08 8.75
N GLY A 127 6.82 -25.58 8.60
CA GLY A 127 7.43 -25.34 7.29
C GLY A 127 6.96 -24.05 6.58
N SER A 128 6.20 -23.19 7.22
CA SER A 128 5.72 -21.91 6.64
C SER A 128 6.86 -21.02 6.13
N SER A 129 8.01 -20.99 6.82
CA SER A 129 9.21 -20.25 6.41
C SER A 129 9.80 -20.74 5.11
N ALA A 130 9.92 -22.07 4.95
CA ALA A 130 10.46 -22.68 3.73
C ALA A 130 9.53 -22.45 2.53
N ARG A 131 8.22 -22.56 2.73
CA ARG A 131 7.23 -22.28 1.69
C ARG A 131 7.27 -20.82 1.27
N PHE A 132 7.34 -19.91 2.24
CA PHE A 132 7.43 -18.48 1.97
C PHE A 132 8.76 -18.14 1.27
N PHE A 133 9.87 -18.75 1.68
CA PHE A 133 11.17 -18.63 1.00
C PHE A 133 11.09 -19.06 -0.47
N GLY A 134 10.47 -20.22 -0.74
CA GLY A 134 10.26 -20.70 -2.11
C GLY A 134 9.42 -19.76 -2.95
N ALA A 135 8.37 -19.18 -2.36
CA ALA A 135 7.53 -18.18 -3.03
C ALA A 135 8.33 -16.91 -3.35
N VAL A 136 9.17 -16.42 -2.42
CA VAL A 136 10.04 -15.25 -2.63
C VAL A 136 11.13 -15.54 -3.67
N LEU A 137 11.72 -16.74 -3.67
CA LEU A 137 12.77 -17.11 -4.62
C LEU A 137 12.27 -17.16 -6.07
N ALA A 138 10.98 -17.40 -6.28
CA ALA A 138 10.41 -17.58 -7.63
C ALA A 138 10.56 -16.34 -8.53
N GLY A 139 10.50 -15.13 -7.99
CA GLY A 139 10.73 -13.90 -8.75
C GLY A 139 12.15 -13.82 -9.33
N PRO A 140 13.21 -13.89 -8.52
CA PRO A 140 14.58 -13.99 -9.02
C PRO A 140 14.79 -15.14 -10.03
N VAL A 141 14.23 -16.32 -9.78
CA VAL A 141 14.31 -17.46 -10.71
C VAL A 141 13.67 -17.13 -12.06
N MET A 142 12.58 -16.36 -12.09
CA MET A 142 11.95 -15.92 -13.34
C MET A 142 12.90 -15.06 -14.19
N HIS A 143 13.68 -14.16 -13.61
CA HIS A 143 14.72 -13.45 -14.34
C HIS A 143 15.77 -14.42 -14.93
N GLY A 144 16.15 -15.48 -14.21
CA GLY A 144 17.01 -16.53 -14.74
C GLY A 144 16.40 -17.23 -15.96
N VAL A 145 15.10 -17.52 -15.92
CA VAL A 145 14.35 -18.12 -17.06
C VAL A 145 14.33 -17.15 -18.25
N LEU A 146 14.06 -15.86 -18.03
CA LEU A 146 14.05 -14.84 -19.08
C LEU A 146 15.43 -14.62 -19.71
N ILE A 147 16.50 -14.66 -18.90
CA ILE A 147 17.89 -14.63 -19.36
C ILE A 147 18.18 -15.84 -20.25
N GLY A 148 17.85 -17.05 -19.81
CA GLY A 148 18.02 -18.26 -20.59
C GLY A 148 17.27 -18.22 -21.91
N ALA A 149 16.02 -17.78 -21.91
CA ALA A 149 15.22 -17.60 -23.12
C ALA A 149 15.84 -16.59 -24.09
N ALA A 150 16.33 -15.45 -23.56
CA ALA A 150 17.01 -14.45 -24.40
C ALA A 150 18.30 -14.99 -25.05
N VAL A 151 19.12 -15.71 -24.28
CA VAL A 151 20.33 -16.35 -24.82
C VAL A 151 20.00 -17.38 -25.89
N MET A 152 19.00 -18.23 -25.65
CA MET A 152 18.56 -19.19 -26.67
C MET A 152 18.06 -18.51 -27.94
N LEU A 153 17.30 -17.43 -27.81
CA LEU A 153 16.85 -16.64 -28.95
C LEU A 153 18.02 -16.01 -29.70
N GLN A 154 19.04 -15.47 -29.03
CA GLN A 154 20.23 -14.93 -29.67
C GLN A 154 21.01 -16.01 -30.46
N VAL A 155 21.20 -17.19 -29.86
CA VAL A 155 21.85 -18.32 -30.55
C VAL A 155 21.06 -18.71 -31.79
N PHE A 156 19.75 -18.83 -31.69
CA PHE A 156 18.87 -19.14 -32.82
C PHE A 156 18.95 -18.10 -33.93
N LEU A 157 18.94 -16.79 -33.59
CA LEU A 157 19.08 -15.71 -34.56
C LEU A 157 20.44 -15.73 -35.26
N LEU A 158 21.52 -16.03 -34.54
CA LEU A 158 22.88 -16.17 -35.13
C LEU A 158 22.93 -17.35 -36.12
N ILE A 159 22.31 -18.47 -35.80
CA ILE A 159 22.18 -19.63 -36.71
C ILE A 159 21.42 -19.24 -37.97
N LEU A 160 20.25 -18.57 -37.84
CA LEU A 160 19.47 -18.11 -38.95
C LEU A 160 20.24 -17.14 -39.85
N GLN A 161 21.00 -16.21 -39.27
CA GLN A 161 21.85 -15.26 -39.97
C GLN A 161 22.91 -15.99 -40.80
N GLY A 162 23.54 -17.01 -40.25
CA GLY A 162 24.55 -17.81 -40.94
C GLY A 162 23.98 -18.66 -42.12
N TRP A 163 22.79 -19.23 -41.91
CA TRP A 163 22.19 -20.19 -42.89
C TRP A 163 21.38 -19.52 -43.96
N PHE A 164 20.60 -18.47 -43.61
CA PHE A 164 19.63 -17.86 -44.51
C PHE A 164 19.99 -16.43 -44.95
N ARG A 165 21.21 -15.93 -44.61
CA ARG A 165 21.64 -14.54 -44.82
C ARG A 165 20.62 -13.50 -44.30
N PHE A 166 19.91 -13.86 -43.25
CA PHE A 166 18.92 -13.02 -42.58
C PHE A 166 19.65 -11.93 -41.79
N ASN A 167 19.29 -10.65 -41.99
CA ASN A 167 19.86 -9.55 -41.22
C ASN A 167 19.15 -9.45 -39.86
N ALA A 168 19.78 -9.99 -38.83
CA ALA A 168 19.25 -10.03 -37.46
C ALA A 168 19.83 -8.92 -36.54
N VAL A 169 20.59 -7.97 -37.07
CA VAL A 169 21.36 -7.02 -36.23
C VAL A 169 20.52 -6.25 -35.25
N ASP A 170 19.39 -5.68 -35.67
CA ASP A 170 18.52 -4.91 -34.75
C ASP A 170 17.84 -5.83 -33.73
N LEU A 171 17.47 -7.04 -34.11
CA LEU A 171 16.84 -8.02 -33.21
C LEU A 171 17.84 -8.56 -32.18
N LEU A 172 19.08 -8.81 -32.57
CA LEU A 172 20.18 -9.17 -31.68
C LEU A 172 20.49 -8.03 -30.71
N HIS A 173 20.42 -6.78 -31.15
CA HIS A 173 20.60 -5.64 -30.29
C HIS A 173 19.50 -5.55 -29.22
N TRP A 174 18.23 -5.64 -29.58
CA TRP A 174 17.13 -5.56 -28.63
C TRP A 174 17.08 -6.76 -27.65
N THR A 175 17.44 -7.96 -28.13
CA THR A 175 17.58 -9.11 -27.23
C THR A 175 18.75 -8.94 -26.25
N SER A 176 19.83 -8.24 -26.66
CA SER A 176 20.93 -7.89 -25.76
C SER A 176 20.53 -6.84 -24.70
N LEU A 177 19.73 -5.85 -25.07
CA LEU A 177 19.15 -4.89 -24.10
C LEU A 177 18.20 -5.60 -23.13
N PHE A 178 17.38 -6.51 -23.62
CA PHE A 178 16.50 -7.33 -22.77
C PHE A 178 17.31 -8.22 -21.81
N LEU A 179 18.36 -8.85 -22.30
CA LEU A 179 19.28 -9.65 -21.48
C LEU A 179 19.92 -8.80 -20.37
N PHE A 180 20.47 -7.65 -20.74
CA PHE A 180 21.08 -6.71 -19.80
C PHE A 180 20.08 -6.26 -18.72
N LEU A 181 18.85 -5.88 -19.12
CA LEU A 181 17.79 -5.50 -18.19
C LEU A 181 17.50 -6.61 -17.17
N ASN A 182 17.34 -7.86 -17.64
CA ASN A 182 17.02 -8.97 -16.74
C ASN A 182 18.19 -9.32 -15.81
N ILE A 183 19.44 -9.23 -16.27
CA ILE A 183 20.63 -9.38 -15.41
C ILE A 183 20.64 -8.29 -14.34
N ALA A 184 20.42 -7.03 -14.73
CA ALA A 184 20.41 -5.90 -13.79
C ALA A 184 19.30 -6.06 -12.74
N LEU A 185 18.09 -6.44 -13.15
CA LEU A 185 16.97 -6.68 -12.24
C LEU A 185 17.22 -7.90 -11.34
N LEU A 186 17.80 -9.00 -11.85
CA LEU A 186 18.19 -10.15 -11.05
C LEU A 186 19.17 -9.75 -9.94
N VAL A 187 20.21 -9.02 -10.29
CA VAL A 187 21.22 -8.52 -9.32
C VAL A 187 20.55 -7.61 -8.30
N GLN A 188 19.73 -6.65 -8.76
CA GLN A 188 19.02 -5.72 -7.88
C GLN A 188 18.11 -6.44 -6.90
N ASN A 189 17.35 -7.46 -7.34
CA ASN A 189 16.45 -8.23 -6.50
C ASN A 189 17.18 -9.16 -5.53
N LEU A 190 18.33 -9.68 -5.89
CA LEU A 190 19.15 -10.54 -5.01
C LEU A 190 19.98 -9.74 -4.00
N LEU A 191 20.30 -8.47 -4.27
CA LEU A 191 21.00 -7.63 -3.29
C LEU A 191 20.11 -7.43 -2.06
N PRO A 192 20.63 -7.70 -0.82
CA PRO A 192 19.82 -7.62 0.40
C PRO A 192 19.65 -6.16 0.87
N VAL A 193 18.83 -5.41 0.15
CA VAL A 193 18.57 -4.00 0.46
C VAL A 193 17.25 -3.86 1.21
N LYS A 194 17.31 -3.27 2.40
CA LYS A 194 16.10 -2.94 3.18
C LYS A 194 15.39 -1.74 2.53
N SER A 195 14.20 -1.96 2.01
CA SER A 195 13.38 -0.89 1.44
C SER A 195 12.64 -0.13 2.53
N GLY A 196 12.65 1.20 2.45
CA GLY A 196 11.87 2.07 3.33
C GLY A 196 10.47 2.40 2.79
N MET A 197 9.88 1.57 1.93
CA MET A 197 8.58 1.85 1.32
C MET A 197 7.43 1.84 2.33
N ALA A 198 6.46 2.73 2.10
CA ALA A 198 5.24 2.89 2.90
C ALA A 198 4.29 1.68 2.81
N SER A 199 4.54 0.75 1.90
CA SER A 199 3.71 -0.44 1.63
C SER A 199 3.89 -1.59 2.64
N GLY A 200 4.73 -1.43 3.67
CA GLY A 200 4.98 -2.50 4.65
C GLY A 200 5.88 -3.63 4.14
N GLN A 201 6.29 -3.65 2.88
CA GLN A 201 7.27 -4.61 2.38
C GLN A 201 8.68 -4.23 2.83
N HIS A 202 9.42 -5.20 3.33
CA HIS A 202 10.63 -5.01 4.10
C HIS A 202 11.92 -5.16 3.30
N GLY A 203 11.93 -4.87 2.02
CA GLY A 203 13.14 -4.90 1.18
C GLY A 203 13.01 -5.74 -0.08
N THR A 204 14.13 -5.92 -0.77
CA THR A 204 14.25 -6.76 -1.96
C THR A 204 14.01 -8.23 -1.62
N ASP A 205 13.81 -9.08 -2.64
CA ASP A 205 13.66 -10.54 -2.44
C ASP A 205 14.89 -11.13 -1.74
N GLY A 206 16.08 -10.70 -2.13
CA GLY A 206 17.33 -11.08 -1.48
C GLY A 206 17.37 -10.73 0.00
N PHE A 207 16.85 -9.54 0.37
CA PHE A 207 16.71 -9.18 1.78
C PHE A 207 15.71 -10.08 2.51
N GLN A 208 14.55 -10.35 1.90
CA GLN A 208 13.53 -11.21 2.49
C GLN A 208 14.06 -12.66 2.66
N MET A 209 14.72 -13.21 1.63
CA MET A 209 15.32 -14.54 1.69
C MET A 209 16.38 -14.63 2.79
N LEU A 210 17.30 -13.65 2.84
CA LEU A 210 18.34 -13.60 3.88
C LEU A 210 17.72 -13.50 5.28
N HIS A 211 16.72 -12.66 5.44
CA HIS A 211 15.99 -12.49 6.70
C HIS A 211 15.30 -13.80 7.14
N LEU A 212 14.72 -14.56 6.20
CA LEU A 212 14.09 -15.85 6.49
C LEU A 212 15.09 -16.93 6.94
N LEU A 213 16.31 -16.90 6.40
CA LEU A 213 17.36 -17.86 6.76
C LEU A 213 17.92 -17.60 8.17
N PHE A 214 17.98 -16.33 8.59
CA PHE A 214 18.58 -15.92 9.86
C PHE A 214 17.57 -15.34 10.87
N GLN A 215 16.25 -15.51 10.60
CA GLN A 215 15.21 -14.99 11.48
C GLN A 215 15.22 -15.65 12.85
N LYS A 216 14.95 -14.84 13.87
CA LYS A 216 14.74 -15.31 15.23
C LYS A 216 13.33 -15.92 15.39
N PRO A 217 13.09 -16.80 16.37
CA PRO A 217 11.77 -17.37 16.63
C PRO A 217 10.66 -16.31 16.80
N GLU A 218 10.96 -15.19 17.45
CA GLU A 218 10.04 -14.06 17.67
C GLU A 218 9.59 -13.41 16.35
N GLU A 219 10.49 -13.34 15.35
CA GLU A 219 10.19 -12.80 14.03
C GLU A 219 9.28 -13.74 13.21
N ALA A 220 9.40 -15.05 13.45
CA ALA A 220 8.48 -16.03 12.89
C ALA A 220 7.05 -15.84 13.43
N VAL A 221 6.93 -15.56 14.73
CA VAL A 221 5.62 -15.23 15.36
C VAL A 221 5.04 -13.95 14.74
N ASN A 222 5.86 -12.89 14.57
CA ASN A 222 5.42 -11.65 13.95
C ASN A 222 4.94 -11.85 12.49
N ARG A 223 5.58 -12.74 11.74
CA ARG A 223 5.14 -13.09 10.39
C ARG A 223 3.80 -13.83 10.39
N ASN A 224 3.59 -14.75 11.33
CA ASN A 224 2.31 -15.42 11.50
C ASN A 224 1.18 -14.43 11.78
N GLN A 225 1.44 -13.38 12.55
CA GLN A 225 0.47 -12.31 12.81
C GLN A 225 0.14 -11.52 11.55
N ALA A 226 1.14 -11.25 10.70
CA ALA A 226 0.91 -10.57 9.43
C ALA A 226 -0.10 -11.33 8.56
N TYR A 227 -0.10 -12.66 8.60
CA TYR A 227 -1.11 -13.48 7.93
C TYR A 227 -2.52 -13.17 8.42
N TYR A 228 -2.76 -13.20 9.74
CA TYR A 228 -4.07 -12.91 10.30
C TYR A 228 -4.51 -11.46 10.07
N ALA A 229 -3.58 -10.50 10.14
CA ALA A 229 -3.85 -9.12 9.82
C ALA A 229 -4.29 -8.94 8.36
N LEU A 230 -3.60 -9.59 7.42
CA LEU A 230 -3.92 -9.52 5.99
C LEU A 230 -5.25 -10.21 5.66
N GLU A 231 -5.55 -11.38 6.25
CA GLU A 231 -6.85 -12.03 6.09
C GLU A 231 -7.99 -11.18 6.66
N ALA A 232 -7.78 -10.54 7.80
CA ALA A 232 -8.76 -9.63 8.38
C ALA A 232 -8.98 -8.39 7.50
N MET A 233 -7.91 -7.81 6.96
CA MET A 233 -7.99 -6.68 6.04
C MET A 233 -8.70 -7.08 4.74
N ASP A 234 -8.43 -8.26 4.21
CA ASP A 234 -9.07 -8.80 3.01
C ASP A 234 -10.57 -9.04 3.25
N ALA A 235 -10.94 -9.64 4.38
CA ALA A 235 -12.34 -9.81 4.78
C ALA A 235 -13.06 -8.46 4.95
N SER A 236 -12.39 -7.49 5.59
CA SER A 236 -12.91 -6.13 5.77
C SER A 236 -13.10 -5.39 4.44
N ALA A 237 -12.22 -5.59 3.46
CA ALA A 237 -12.35 -5.04 2.11
C ALA A 237 -13.54 -5.66 1.34
N ARG A 238 -13.94 -6.88 1.69
CA ARG A 238 -15.14 -7.53 1.16
C ARG A 238 -16.42 -7.21 1.94
N ASN A 239 -16.36 -6.22 2.84
CA ASN A 239 -17.44 -5.85 3.76
C ASN A 239 -17.89 -7.00 4.71
N ASP A 240 -17.05 -8.00 4.93
CA ASP A 240 -17.26 -9.07 5.90
C ASP A 240 -16.51 -8.78 7.21
N ALA A 241 -17.03 -7.82 7.98
CA ALA A 241 -16.43 -7.42 9.25
C ALA A 241 -16.49 -8.56 10.29
N ALA A 242 -17.46 -9.46 10.20
CA ALA A 242 -17.56 -10.62 11.08
C ALA A 242 -16.43 -11.64 10.81
N ALA A 243 -16.14 -11.92 9.54
CA ALA A 243 -14.97 -12.73 9.19
C ALA A 243 -13.66 -12.04 9.59
N ALA A 244 -13.55 -10.73 9.38
CA ALA A 244 -12.38 -9.97 9.82
C ALA A 244 -12.15 -10.14 11.33
N LEU A 245 -13.20 -10.03 12.14
CA LEU A 245 -13.11 -10.20 13.59
C LEU A 245 -12.63 -11.62 13.97
N ARG A 246 -13.16 -12.67 13.33
CA ARG A 246 -12.71 -14.05 13.58
C ARG A 246 -11.21 -14.25 13.29
N TRP A 247 -10.71 -13.67 12.20
CA TRP A 247 -9.28 -13.72 11.88
C TRP A 247 -8.44 -12.99 12.91
N LEU A 248 -8.91 -11.82 13.38
CA LEU A 248 -8.22 -11.04 14.41
C LEU A 248 -8.19 -11.73 15.76
N GLU A 249 -9.28 -12.40 16.15
CA GLU A 249 -9.34 -13.22 17.37
C GLU A 249 -8.30 -14.35 17.35
N GLN A 250 -8.15 -15.04 16.21
CA GLN A 250 -7.12 -16.07 16.05
C GLN A 250 -5.69 -15.47 16.16
N GLY A 251 -5.45 -14.33 15.53
CA GLY A 251 -4.16 -13.65 15.62
C GLY A 251 -3.85 -13.15 17.04
N LEU A 252 -4.84 -12.61 17.73
CA LEU A 252 -4.71 -12.12 19.10
C LEU A 252 -4.58 -13.26 20.13
N ALA A 253 -5.07 -14.47 19.83
CA ALA A 253 -4.82 -15.63 20.66
C ALA A 253 -3.33 -15.99 20.73
N LEU A 254 -2.54 -15.69 19.66
CA LEU A 254 -1.10 -15.88 19.64
C LEU A 254 -0.33 -14.75 20.36
N GLN A 255 -0.78 -13.53 20.19
CA GLN A 255 -0.20 -12.33 20.85
C GLN A 255 -1.31 -11.34 21.23
N PRO A 256 -1.81 -11.42 22.47
CA PRO A 256 -2.94 -10.61 22.95
C PRO A 256 -2.70 -9.10 22.92
N GLN A 257 -1.45 -8.65 23.01
CA GLN A 257 -1.10 -7.23 23.12
C GLN A 257 -0.60 -6.61 21.79
N GLN A 258 -0.73 -7.33 20.65
CA GLN A 258 -0.23 -6.81 19.37
C GLN A 258 -1.03 -5.57 18.89
N PRO A 259 -0.39 -4.37 18.85
CA PRO A 259 -1.11 -3.13 18.59
C PRO A 259 -1.83 -3.09 17.23
N SER A 260 -1.20 -3.61 16.17
CA SER A 260 -1.77 -3.61 14.83
C SER A 260 -3.05 -4.46 14.75
N LEU A 261 -3.09 -5.64 15.39
CA LEU A 261 -4.27 -6.48 15.43
C LEU A 261 -5.38 -5.87 16.30
N ARG A 262 -5.03 -5.24 17.43
CA ARG A 262 -5.99 -4.53 18.27
C ARG A 262 -6.63 -3.34 17.55
N ILE A 263 -5.86 -2.56 16.79
CA ILE A 263 -6.40 -1.47 15.98
C ILE A 263 -7.38 -2.02 14.92
N LEU A 264 -7.01 -3.09 14.22
CA LEU A 264 -7.89 -3.73 13.24
C LEU A 264 -9.15 -4.31 13.90
N GLN A 265 -9.03 -4.84 15.12
CA GLN A 265 -10.17 -5.34 15.92
C GLN A 265 -11.16 -4.20 16.23
N GLY A 266 -10.65 -3.06 16.71
CA GLY A 266 -11.49 -1.87 16.94
C GLY A 266 -12.17 -1.40 15.66
N ASN A 267 -11.45 -1.38 14.51
CA ASN A 267 -12.03 -1.04 13.22
C ASN A 267 -13.14 -2.04 12.79
N ALA A 268 -12.94 -3.34 13.05
CA ALA A 268 -13.96 -4.35 12.76
C ALA A 268 -15.20 -4.16 13.64
N PHE A 269 -15.04 -3.85 14.92
CA PHE A 269 -16.15 -3.50 15.81
C PHE A 269 -16.92 -2.27 15.32
N ILE A 270 -16.23 -1.21 14.83
CA ILE A 270 -16.89 -0.04 14.25
C ILE A 270 -17.78 -0.46 13.07
N LYS A 271 -17.27 -1.27 12.14
CA LYS A 271 -18.05 -1.74 10.99
C LYS A 271 -19.24 -2.60 11.40
N LEU A 272 -19.17 -3.29 12.52
CA LEU A 272 -20.26 -4.07 13.14
C LEU A 272 -21.20 -3.22 14.00
N LYS A 273 -21.02 -1.89 14.07
CA LYS A 273 -21.75 -0.96 14.94
C LYS A 273 -21.61 -1.27 16.44
N ARG A 274 -20.56 -1.99 16.84
CA ARG A 274 -20.19 -2.34 18.21
C ARG A 274 -19.26 -1.28 18.80
N PHE A 275 -19.74 -0.03 18.88
CA PHE A 275 -18.89 1.13 19.16
C PHE A 275 -18.30 1.12 20.57
N ALA A 276 -19.06 0.68 21.59
CA ALA A 276 -18.56 0.59 22.96
C ALA A 276 -17.36 -0.39 23.08
N GLU A 277 -17.40 -1.49 22.35
CA GLU A 277 -16.30 -2.47 22.33
C GLU A 277 -15.08 -1.93 21.57
N ALA A 278 -15.29 -1.21 20.46
CA ALA A 278 -14.23 -0.52 19.74
C ALA A 278 -13.53 0.47 20.67
N ARG A 279 -14.29 1.31 21.39
CA ARG A 279 -13.75 2.25 22.37
C ARG A 279 -12.92 1.57 23.46
N SER A 280 -13.44 0.48 24.00
CA SER A 280 -12.74 -0.29 25.04
C SER A 280 -11.40 -0.82 24.56
N VAL A 281 -11.34 -1.35 23.33
CA VAL A 281 -10.08 -1.84 22.73
C VAL A 281 -9.08 -0.70 22.55
N TYR A 282 -9.50 0.45 22.02
CA TYR A 282 -8.59 1.58 21.80
C TYR A 282 -8.13 2.22 23.12
N ALA A 283 -9.01 2.33 24.13
CA ALA A 283 -8.67 2.85 25.45
C ALA A 283 -7.67 1.93 26.18
N ALA A 284 -7.88 0.62 26.13
CA ALA A 284 -6.95 -0.36 26.66
C ALA A 284 -5.57 -0.26 26.00
N LEU A 285 -5.54 -0.12 24.66
CA LEU A 285 -4.29 0.03 23.93
C LEU A 285 -3.61 1.37 24.22
N LEU A 286 -4.37 2.46 24.41
CA LEU A 286 -3.82 3.77 24.79
C LEU A 286 -3.12 3.72 26.16
N SER A 287 -3.56 2.87 27.06
CA SER A 287 -2.98 2.66 28.38
C SER A 287 -1.75 1.74 28.38
N SER A 288 -1.40 1.14 27.25
CA SER A 288 -0.29 0.19 27.13
C SER A 288 1.06 0.89 26.90
N GLU A 289 2.16 0.14 27.12
CA GLU A 289 3.53 0.64 26.88
C GLU A 289 3.77 0.99 25.41
N GLU A 290 3.13 0.28 24.49
CA GLU A 290 3.25 0.49 23.04
C GLU A 290 2.73 1.87 22.62
N ALA A 291 1.73 2.40 23.34
CA ALA A 291 1.19 3.74 23.10
C ALA A 291 2.15 4.88 23.47
N LYS A 292 3.29 4.59 24.13
CA LYS A 292 4.37 5.56 24.33
C LYS A 292 5.01 6.02 23.01
N GLN A 293 4.84 5.25 21.91
CA GLN A 293 5.24 5.69 20.60
C GLN A 293 4.35 6.86 20.13
N PRO A 294 4.90 8.05 19.83
CA PRO A 294 4.08 9.24 19.57
C PRO A 294 3.07 9.07 18.43
N TYR A 295 3.47 8.41 17.34
CA TYR A 295 2.57 8.21 16.20
C TYR A 295 1.38 7.31 16.56
N LEU A 296 1.64 6.19 17.26
CA LEU A 296 0.59 5.27 17.69
C LEU A 296 -0.38 5.96 18.66
N LYS A 297 0.15 6.72 19.61
CA LYS A 297 -0.66 7.49 20.56
C LYS A 297 -1.67 8.42 19.86
N HIS A 298 -1.20 9.20 18.89
CA HIS A 298 -2.07 10.14 18.19
C HIS A 298 -3.06 9.45 17.22
N LEU A 299 -2.68 8.29 16.66
CA LEU A 299 -3.61 7.44 15.92
C LEU A 299 -4.73 6.91 16.84
N LEU A 300 -4.39 6.48 18.06
CA LEU A 300 -5.38 6.03 19.05
C LEU A 300 -6.30 7.18 19.51
N TYR A 301 -5.75 8.37 19.69
CA TYR A 301 -6.57 9.56 19.97
C TYR A 301 -7.59 9.81 18.85
N ASN A 302 -7.18 9.71 17.61
CA ASN A 302 -8.10 9.81 16.49
C ASN A 302 -9.20 8.75 16.54
N ASN A 303 -8.83 7.50 16.77
CA ASN A 303 -9.78 6.39 16.77
C ASN A 303 -10.77 6.50 17.95
N LEU A 304 -10.31 6.93 19.12
CA LEU A 304 -11.18 7.23 20.26
C LEU A 304 -12.14 8.38 19.94
N ALA A 305 -11.63 9.51 19.44
CA ALA A 305 -12.47 10.65 19.08
C ALA A 305 -13.55 10.27 18.06
N TYR A 306 -13.17 9.49 17.03
CA TYR A 306 -14.14 9.03 16.04
C TYR A 306 -15.17 8.06 16.64
N THR A 307 -14.74 7.17 17.53
CA THR A 307 -15.65 6.22 18.19
C THR A 307 -16.60 6.92 19.15
N ASP A 308 -16.13 7.94 19.88
CA ASP A 308 -16.96 8.76 20.76
C ASP A 308 -18.09 9.47 19.98
N LEU A 309 -17.78 9.99 18.77
CA LEU A 309 -18.81 10.53 17.86
C LEU A 309 -19.86 9.48 17.45
N LEU A 310 -19.43 8.23 17.24
CA LEU A 310 -20.31 7.15 16.80
C LEU A 310 -21.22 6.65 17.93
N ILE A 311 -20.76 6.73 19.18
CA ILE A 311 -21.56 6.41 20.38
C ILE A 311 -22.69 7.43 20.57
N ARG A 312 -22.48 8.68 20.11
CA ARG A 312 -23.45 9.78 20.18
C ARG A 312 -23.89 10.14 21.61
N ASP A 313 -22.97 9.98 22.56
CA ASP A 313 -23.15 10.47 23.93
C ASP A 313 -22.62 11.89 24.05
N PRO A 314 -23.48 12.90 24.34
CA PRO A 314 -23.03 14.28 24.48
C PRO A 314 -21.94 14.47 25.53
N GLU A 315 -21.90 13.63 26.58
CA GLU A 315 -20.88 13.70 27.62
C GLU A 315 -19.47 13.34 27.11
N MET A 316 -19.39 12.61 25.97
CA MET A 316 -18.12 12.22 25.34
C MET A 316 -17.57 13.30 24.39
N LEU A 317 -18.40 14.27 23.97
CA LEU A 317 -18.00 15.27 22.98
C LEU A 317 -16.80 16.13 23.42
N PRO A 318 -16.69 16.60 24.68
CA PRO A 318 -15.49 17.31 25.14
C PRO A 318 -14.21 16.47 25.08
N GLU A 319 -14.30 15.17 25.34
CA GLU A 319 -13.15 14.25 25.22
C GLU A 319 -12.79 14.01 23.75
N ALA A 320 -13.77 13.82 22.87
CA ALA A 320 -13.58 13.72 21.43
C ALA A 320 -12.91 14.98 20.85
N ASP A 321 -13.31 16.17 21.30
CA ASP A 321 -12.66 17.44 20.92
C ASP A 321 -11.19 17.47 21.32
N ARG A 322 -10.89 17.14 22.57
CA ARG A 322 -9.53 17.09 23.09
C ARG A 322 -8.65 16.10 22.30
N TYR A 323 -9.12 14.88 22.09
CA TYR A 323 -8.40 13.84 21.36
C TYR A 323 -8.19 14.20 19.89
N SER A 324 -9.24 14.62 19.19
CA SER A 324 -9.12 14.98 17.78
C SER A 324 -8.24 16.20 17.55
N SER A 325 -8.31 17.20 18.45
CA SER A 325 -7.46 18.40 18.41
C SER A 325 -5.99 18.06 18.57
N GLU A 326 -5.65 17.20 19.54
CA GLU A 326 -4.27 16.79 19.78
C GLU A 326 -3.74 15.93 18.61
N ALA A 327 -4.53 14.97 18.09
CA ALA A 327 -4.15 14.18 16.93
C ALA A 327 -3.92 15.07 15.72
N PHE A 328 -4.82 16.00 15.44
CA PHE A 328 -4.72 16.94 14.32
C PHE A 328 -3.48 17.84 14.41
N ARG A 329 -3.13 18.32 15.59
CA ARG A 329 -1.93 19.14 15.81
C ARG A 329 -0.65 18.39 15.48
N GLN A 330 -0.59 17.09 15.77
CA GLN A 330 0.63 16.28 15.66
C GLN A 330 0.77 15.53 14.33
N ILE A 331 -0.33 15.03 13.79
CA ILE A 331 -0.35 14.22 12.56
C ILE A 331 -1.45 14.65 11.57
N GLY A 332 -1.78 15.94 11.54
CA GLY A 332 -2.84 16.53 10.71
C GLY A 332 -2.59 16.52 9.20
N TRP A 333 -1.55 15.82 8.72
CA TRP A 333 -1.36 15.52 7.30
C TRP A 333 -2.04 14.22 6.86
N GLU A 334 -2.46 13.37 7.80
CA GLU A 334 -3.17 12.12 7.52
C GLU A 334 -4.64 12.42 7.24
N PRO A 335 -5.20 11.97 6.09
CA PRO A 335 -6.58 12.32 5.72
C PRO A 335 -7.62 11.91 6.77
N ALA A 336 -7.49 10.72 7.35
CA ALA A 336 -8.40 10.23 8.40
C ALA A 336 -8.42 11.15 9.64
N ILE A 337 -7.27 11.71 10.00
CA ILE A 337 -7.16 12.65 11.15
C ILE A 337 -7.87 13.97 10.82
N ILE A 338 -7.68 14.46 9.59
CA ILE A 338 -8.37 15.69 9.12
C ILE A 338 -9.87 15.46 9.13
N GLY A 339 -10.34 14.32 8.62
CA GLY A 339 -11.76 13.95 8.55
C GLY A 339 -12.40 13.84 9.93
N THR A 340 -11.76 13.11 10.86
CA THR A 340 -12.25 12.99 12.25
C THR A 340 -12.32 14.35 12.93
N ARG A 341 -11.30 15.21 12.77
CA ARG A 341 -11.32 16.57 13.34
C ARG A 341 -12.47 17.39 12.76
N GLY A 342 -12.69 17.31 11.45
CA GLY A 342 -13.81 17.95 10.78
C GLY A 342 -15.17 17.47 11.30
N ALA A 343 -15.35 16.17 11.49
CA ALA A 343 -16.56 15.58 12.02
C ALA A 343 -16.86 16.04 13.46
N VAL A 344 -15.83 16.06 14.33
CA VAL A 344 -15.97 16.58 15.71
C VAL A 344 -16.40 18.04 15.71
N LEU A 345 -15.80 18.88 14.86
CA LEU A 345 -16.18 20.29 14.77
C LEU A 345 -17.63 20.48 14.30
N VAL A 346 -18.10 19.63 13.38
CA VAL A 346 -19.51 19.63 12.97
C VAL A 346 -20.43 19.30 14.15
N GLU A 347 -20.07 18.28 14.95
CA GLU A 347 -20.86 17.93 16.13
C GLU A 347 -20.86 19.03 17.20
N MET A 348 -19.77 19.79 17.32
CA MET A 348 -19.67 20.98 18.20
C MET A 348 -20.39 22.23 17.65
N GLY A 349 -21.06 22.16 16.51
CA GLY A 349 -21.71 23.31 15.88
C GLY A 349 -20.76 24.27 15.12
N ARG A 350 -19.46 23.98 15.06
CA ARG A 350 -18.46 24.78 14.32
C ARG A 350 -18.48 24.38 12.83
N LEU A 351 -19.64 24.60 12.19
CA LEU A 351 -19.97 24.01 10.88
C LEU A 351 -18.99 24.41 9.78
N GLU A 352 -18.64 25.71 9.66
CA GLU A 352 -17.77 26.20 8.57
C GLU A 352 -16.36 25.59 8.64
N GLU A 353 -15.81 25.52 9.84
CA GLU A 353 -14.49 24.94 10.06
C GLU A 353 -14.52 23.42 9.76
N GLY A 354 -15.54 22.73 10.28
CA GLY A 354 -15.75 21.31 10.04
C GLY A 354 -15.90 20.97 8.56
N ILE A 355 -16.74 21.71 7.82
CA ILE A 355 -16.93 21.55 6.37
C ILE A 355 -15.60 21.76 5.62
N GLY A 356 -14.81 22.77 6.01
CA GLY A 356 -13.52 23.05 5.41
C GLY A 356 -12.57 21.86 5.53
N LEU A 357 -12.44 21.28 6.73
CA LEU A 357 -11.58 20.11 6.98
C LEU A 357 -12.11 18.85 6.29
N LEU A 358 -13.41 18.58 6.32
CA LEU A 358 -13.99 17.42 5.65
C LEU A 358 -13.80 17.45 4.13
N LYS A 359 -13.95 18.62 3.49
CA LYS A 359 -13.64 18.79 2.07
C LYS A 359 -12.18 18.59 1.75
N ASP A 360 -11.28 18.99 2.64
CA ASP A 360 -9.84 18.77 2.48
C ASP A 360 -9.49 17.27 2.66
N ALA A 361 -10.04 16.60 3.66
CA ALA A 361 -9.88 15.17 3.90
C ALA A 361 -10.36 14.35 2.70
N MET A 362 -11.59 14.60 2.22
CA MET A 362 -12.19 13.91 1.08
C MET A 362 -11.30 13.98 -0.19
N ARG A 363 -10.66 15.13 -0.44
CA ARG A 363 -9.73 15.27 -1.58
C ARG A 363 -8.44 14.50 -1.41
N LYS A 364 -8.00 14.28 -0.18
CA LYS A 364 -6.73 13.63 0.16
C LYS A 364 -6.86 12.12 0.39
N HIS A 365 -8.06 11.62 0.70
CA HIS A 365 -8.28 10.20 0.90
C HIS A 365 -7.97 9.39 -0.36
N PRO A 366 -7.09 8.38 -0.26
CA PRO A 366 -6.75 7.51 -1.38
C PRO A 366 -7.82 6.44 -1.66
N ASP A 367 -8.65 6.12 -0.67
CA ASP A 367 -9.65 5.05 -0.70
C ASP A 367 -11.08 5.58 -0.60
N ASP A 368 -12.02 4.77 -1.05
CA ASP A 368 -13.42 5.16 -1.11
C ASP A 368 -14.11 5.09 0.26
N PHE A 369 -13.62 4.26 1.20
CA PHE A 369 -14.17 4.22 2.55
C PHE A 369 -13.97 5.54 3.30
N GLY A 370 -12.75 6.10 3.25
CA GLY A 370 -12.46 7.41 3.85
C GLY A 370 -13.30 8.53 3.22
N LYS A 371 -13.46 8.52 1.89
CA LYS A 371 -14.33 9.48 1.19
C LYS A 371 -15.80 9.33 1.58
N ALA A 372 -16.28 8.10 1.77
CA ALA A 372 -17.64 7.83 2.23
C ALA A 372 -17.87 8.41 3.64
N SER A 373 -16.91 8.23 4.53
CA SER A 373 -16.96 8.81 5.88
C SER A 373 -17.04 10.34 5.84
N ASP A 374 -16.14 10.99 5.09
CA ASP A 374 -16.11 12.44 4.99
C ASP A 374 -17.40 13.00 4.35
N THR A 375 -17.90 12.36 3.29
CA THR A 375 -19.14 12.81 2.62
C THR A 375 -20.38 12.61 3.51
N TYR A 376 -20.43 11.57 4.34
CA TYR A 376 -21.49 11.40 5.32
C TYR A 376 -21.51 12.57 6.33
N HIS A 377 -20.37 12.94 6.89
CA HIS A 377 -20.29 14.06 7.83
C HIS A 377 -20.51 15.42 7.16
N LEU A 378 -20.17 15.57 5.88
CA LEU A 378 -20.55 16.74 5.08
C LEU A 378 -22.07 16.81 4.90
N ALA A 379 -22.74 15.69 4.66
CA ALA A 379 -24.20 15.64 4.58
C ALA A 379 -24.86 16.08 5.89
N LEU A 380 -24.31 15.63 7.02
CA LEU A 380 -24.76 16.05 8.35
C LEU A 380 -24.57 17.56 8.57
N ALA A 381 -23.41 18.09 8.22
CA ALA A 381 -23.11 19.50 8.35
C ALA A 381 -24.05 20.39 7.52
N GLU A 382 -24.29 20.02 6.25
CA GLU A 382 -25.18 20.79 5.37
C GLU A 382 -26.65 20.69 5.82
N LYS A 383 -27.07 19.56 6.38
CA LYS A 383 -28.40 19.42 7.01
C LYS A 383 -28.57 20.40 8.16
N ARG A 384 -27.57 20.50 9.06
CA ARG A 384 -27.57 21.44 10.20
C ARG A 384 -27.58 22.90 9.76
N ARG A 385 -27.04 23.22 8.57
CA ARG A 385 -27.12 24.53 7.94
C ARG A 385 -28.50 24.82 7.31
N GLY A 386 -29.41 23.84 7.26
CA GLY A 386 -30.66 23.91 6.55
C GLY A 386 -30.54 23.73 5.03
N ASN A 387 -29.39 23.28 4.53
CA ASN A 387 -29.16 23.09 3.09
C ASN A 387 -29.48 21.62 2.70
N GLU A 388 -30.76 21.32 2.65
CA GLU A 388 -31.27 19.98 2.36
C GLU A 388 -30.83 19.43 0.98
N ALA A 389 -30.66 20.30 -0.01
CA ALA A 389 -30.25 19.91 -1.36
C ALA A 389 -28.80 19.36 -1.36
N GLU A 390 -27.85 20.10 -0.75
CA GLU A 390 -26.45 19.68 -0.63
C GLU A 390 -26.31 18.48 0.32
N SER A 391 -27.10 18.42 1.40
CA SER A 391 -27.12 17.26 2.30
C SER A 391 -27.46 15.99 1.53
N ARG A 392 -28.52 15.98 0.72
CA ARG A 392 -28.89 14.84 -0.12
C ARG A 392 -27.80 14.48 -1.12
N ARG A 393 -27.20 15.48 -1.79
CA ARG A 393 -26.10 15.29 -2.72
C ARG A 393 -24.90 14.58 -2.07
N TYR A 394 -24.53 14.97 -0.86
CA TYR A 394 -23.43 14.32 -0.15
C TYR A 394 -23.79 12.89 0.30
N LEU A 395 -25.04 12.59 0.67
CA LEU A 395 -25.48 11.21 0.93
C LEU A 395 -25.43 10.33 -0.33
N GLU A 396 -25.77 10.87 -1.49
CA GLU A 396 -25.60 10.16 -2.76
C GLU A 396 -24.13 9.88 -3.06
N LEU A 397 -23.25 10.83 -2.80
CA LEU A 397 -21.80 10.61 -2.91
C LEU A 397 -21.30 9.54 -1.92
N THR A 398 -21.81 9.52 -0.69
CA THR A 398 -21.50 8.48 0.28
C THR A 398 -21.84 7.09 -0.27
N ARG A 399 -23.09 6.93 -0.80
CA ARG A 399 -23.52 5.67 -1.42
C ARG A 399 -22.70 5.28 -2.65
N LYS A 400 -22.25 6.28 -3.41
CA LYS A 400 -21.39 6.05 -4.58
C LYS A 400 -20.02 5.54 -4.19
N TYR A 401 -19.43 6.08 -3.12
CA TYR A 401 -18.12 5.64 -2.62
C TYR A 401 -18.20 4.31 -1.90
N ASP A 402 -19.16 4.13 -1.01
CA ASP A 402 -19.40 2.88 -0.30
C ASP A 402 -20.90 2.63 -0.13
N PRO A 403 -21.52 1.79 -0.99
CA PRO A 403 -22.94 1.45 -0.90
C PRO A 403 -23.34 0.81 0.44
N ASN A 404 -22.38 0.19 1.13
CA ASN A 404 -22.58 -0.51 2.40
C ASN A 404 -21.99 0.28 3.59
N PHE A 405 -21.77 1.59 3.42
CA PHE A 405 -21.22 2.40 4.50
C PHE A 405 -22.14 2.32 5.75
N TYR A 406 -21.57 1.90 6.85
CA TYR A 406 -22.29 1.45 8.07
C TYR A 406 -23.18 2.52 8.72
N LEU A 407 -23.01 3.80 8.39
CA LEU A 407 -23.89 4.88 8.88
C LEU A 407 -25.05 5.21 7.94
N LEU A 408 -25.14 4.68 6.73
CA LEU A 408 -26.19 5.04 5.76
C LEU A 408 -27.61 4.74 6.26
N ASP A 409 -27.78 3.69 7.05
CA ASP A 409 -29.07 3.31 7.66
C ASP A 409 -29.36 4.09 8.96
N THR A 410 -28.42 4.96 9.37
CA THR A 410 -28.57 5.73 10.59
C THR A 410 -29.14 7.11 10.21
N PRO A 411 -30.27 7.54 10.78
CA PRO A 411 -30.81 8.86 10.51
C PRO A 411 -29.76 9.94 10.77
N LEU A 412 -29.71 10.98 9.90
CA LEU A 412 -28.94 12.20 10.15
C LEU A 412 -29.65 13.00 11.26
N THR A 413 -29.71 12.47 12.47
CA THR A 413 -30.26 13.11 13.65
C THR A 413 -29.19 13.90 14.36
N GLU A 414 -29.55 15.05 14.88
CA GLU A 414 -28.67 15.85 15.72
C GLU A 414 -28.36 15.06 17.01
N LEU A 415 -27.11 15.13 17.46
CA LEU A 415 -26.88 14.98 18.88
C LEU A 415 -27.70 16.07 19.57
N PRO A 416 -28.38 15.79 20.71
CA PRO A 416 -29.02 16.87 21.45
C PRO A 416 -27.98 17.97 21.66
N ALA A 417 -28.38 19.20 21.40
CA ALA A 417 -27.51 20.35 21.63
C ALA A 417 -27.07 20.29 23.10
N ALA A 418 -25.75 20.31 23.32
CA ALA A 418 -25.16 20.32 24.65
C ALA A 418 -25.52 21.62 25.38
#